data_bd47d9a2afd8c0cdaed4a8edf31b925d
#
_entry.id   bd47d9a2afd8c0cdaed4a8edf31b925d
#
_cell.length_a   1.000
_cell.length_b   1.000
_cell.length_c   1.000
_cell.angle_alpha   90.00
_cell.angle_beta   90.00
_cell.angle_gamma   90.00
#
_symmetry.space_group_name_H-M   'P 1'
#
loop_
_entity.id
_entity.type
_entity.pdbx_description
1 polymer ?
#
loop_
_entity_poly.entity_id
_entity_poly.type
_entity_poly.pdbx_seq_one_letter_code
_entity_poly.pdbx_strand_id
1 'polypeptide(L)'
;IRDLIKSSLRMRPERIIVGECRGGEALDMLQAMNTGHDGSLSTGHANSTEDMLSRLETMVLQGADGLPIEAIKQQIASAVDIIIHLSRLRDKSRKTMAITEVVGIKNGEIELNPLYEFKEDENSTMDKVSGRLVRTGNPLKNDYKLKLSGIKTAI
;
A
#
# COMPACT_ATOMS: atom_id res chain seq x y z
N ILE A 1 18.98 -4.92 -3.62
CA ILE A 1 18.01 -3.84 -3.26
C ILE A 1 18.28 -3.34 -1.86
N ARG A 2 18.43 -4.21 -0.84
CA ARG A 2 18.68 -3.84 0.56
C ARG A 2 19.82 -2.82 0.72
N ASP A 3 20.98 -3.06 0.13
CA ASP A 3 22.13 -2.14 0.22
C ASP A 3 21.89 -0.81 -0.51
N LEU A 4 21.10 -0.83 -1.59
CA LEU A 4 20.70 0.37 -2.29
C LEU A 4 19.75 1.23 -1.45
N ILE A 5 18.80 0.64 -0.74
CA ILE A 5 17.92 1.36 0.20
C ILE A 5 18.78 2.02 1.30
N LYS A 6 19.69 1.25 1.92
CA LYS A 6 20.58 1.78 2.96
C LYS A 6 21.49 2.90 2.46
N SER A 7 22.00 2.80 1.24
CA SER A 7 22.82 3.82 0.62
C SER A 7 22.00 5.06 0.29
N SER A 8 20.76 4.90 -0.21
CA SER A 8 19.87 6.02 -0.53
C SER A 8 19.52 6.85 0.70
N LEU A 9 19.31 6.21 1.86
CA LEU A 9 19.05 6.92 3.13
C LEU A 9 20.18 7.89 3.53
N ARG A 10 21.45 7.58 3.17
CA ARG A 10 22.59 8.45 3.43
C ARG A 10 22.67 9.68 2.52
N MET A 11 21.91 9.68 1.42
CA MET A 11 21.82 10.80 0.48
C MET A 11 20.80 11.86 0.91
N ARG A 12 20.14 11.67 2.06
CA ARG A 12 19.06 12.53 2.59
C ARG A 12 17.94 12.76 1.57
N PRO A 13 17.33 11.71 1.03
CA PRO A 13 16.26 11.85 0.07
C PRO A 13 14.98 12.35 0.78
N GLU A 14 14.15 13.09 0.07
CA GLU A 14 12.79 13.40 0.54
C GLU A 14 11.88 12.17 0.43
N ARG A 15 12.04 11.37 -0.64
CA ARG A 15 11.27 10.17 -0.94
C ARG A 15 12.16 9.06 -1.47
N ILE A 16 11.80 7.83 -1.17
CA ILE A 16 12.47 6.65 -1.69
C ILE A 16 11.46 5.88 -2.54
N ILE A 17 11.83 5.61 -3.79
CA ILE A 17 11.02 4.82 -4.71
C ILE A 17 11.72 3.47 -4.91
N VAL A 18 11.09 2.41 -4.39
CA VAL A 18 11.53 1.03 -4.59
C VAL A 18 10.70 0.45 -5.71
N GLY A 19 11.33 0.12 -6.83
CA GLY A 19 10.65 -0.37 -8.03
C GLY A 19 9.72 -1.54 -7.75
N GLU A 20 10.16 -2.50 -6.93
CA GLU A 20 9.33 -3.55 -6.36
C GLU A 20 10.01 -4.21 -5.15
N CYS A 21 9.19 -4.81 -4.27
CA CYS A 21 9.63 -5.71 -3.21
C CYS A 21 9.18 -7.14 -3.50
N ARG A 22 10.10 -8.09 -3.34
CA ARG A 22 9.85 -9.52 -3.58
C ARG A 22 10.27 -10.43 -2.43
N GLY A 23 11.04 -9.93 -1.48
CA GLY A 23 11.61 -10.68 -0.38
C GLY A 23 12.00 -9.82 0.81
N GLY A 24 13.01 -10.22 1.56
CA GLY A 24 13.42 -9.63 2.84
C GLY A 24 13.80 -8.14 2.82
N GLU A 25 14.04 -7.55 1.65
CA GLU A 25 14.23 -6.11 1.50
C GLU A 25 13.00 -5.29 1.89
N ALA A 26 11.83 -5.92 1.99
CA ALA A 26 10.61 -5.27 2.46
C ALA A 26 10.77 -4.68 3.85
N LEU A 27 11.55 -5.32 4.73
CA LEU A 27 11.86 -4.77 6.06
C LEU A 27 12.60 -3.43 5.97
N ASP A 28 13.66 -3.37 5.16
CA ASP A 28 14.46 -2.15 5.00
C ASP A 28 13.64 -1.03 4.36
N MET A 29 12.73 -1.38 3.42
CA MET A 29 11.78 -0.44 2.82
C MET A 29 10.81 0.13 3.85
N LEU A 30 10.17 -0.72 4.67
CA LEU A 30 9.25 -0.27 5.72
C LEU A 30 9.96 0.59 6.77
N GLN A 31 11.19 0.24 7.15
CA GLN A 31 12.00 1.05 8.05
C GLN A 31 12.30 2.43 7.45
N ALA A 32 12.63 2.50 6.16
CA ALA A 32 12.84 3.76 5.48
C ALA A 32 11.58 4.63 5.48
N MET A 33 10.41 4.05 5.18
CA MET A 33 9.11 4.73 5.21
C MET A 33 8.75 5.23 6.62
N ASN A 34 9.12 4.48 7.68
CA ASN A 34 8.86 4.84 9.08
C ASN A 34 9.85 5.89 9.65
N THR A 35 10.85 6.33 8.89
CA THR A 35 11.91 7.24 9.38
C THR A 35 11.92 8.61 8.70
N GLY A 36 10.74 9.14 8.37
CA GLY A 36 10.58 10.52 7.88
C GLY A 36 10.76 10.69 6.37
N HIS A 37 10.52 9.64 5.59
CA HIS A 37 10.54 9.69 4.13
C HIS A 37 9.10 9.58 3.59
N ASP A 38 8.22 10.47 4.03
CA ASP A 38 6.82 10.51 3.64
C ASP A 38 6.65 10.65 2.12
N GLY A 39 5.67 9.93 1.56
CA GLY A 39 5.43 9.89 0.12
C GLY A 39 6.37 8.95 -0.63
N SER A 40 7.10 8.07 0.06
CA SER A 40 7.83 6.97 -0.56
C SER A 40 6.86 5.97 -1.20
N LEU A 41 7.31 5.31 -2.27
CA LEU A 41 6.48 4.41 -3.08
C LEU A 41 7.19 3.09 -3.31
N SER A 42 6.42 2.02 -3.36
CA SER A 42 6.88 0.72 -3.84
C SER A 42 5.78 -0.01 -4.59
N THR A 43 6.14 -1.03 -5.34
CA THR A 43 5.19 -1.96 -5.95
C THR A 43 5.39 -3.36 -5.42
N GLY A 44 4.35 -4.18 -5.52
CA GLY A 44 4.37 -5.58 -5.20
C GLY A 44 3.30 -6.32 -5.99
N HIS A 45 3.39 -7.64 -6.03
CA HIS A 45 2.43 -8.49 -6.74
C HIS A 45 1.58 -9.26 -5.74
N ALA A 46 0.26 -9.07 -5.79
CA ALA A 46 -0.74 -9.79 -5.02
C ALA A 46 -2.08 -9.81 -5.77
N ASN A 47 -3.01 -10.66 -5.35
CA ASN A 47 -4.33 -10.75 -5.99
C ASN A 47 -5.34 -9.75 -5.42
N SER A 48 -5.12 -9.29 -4.20
CA SER A 48 -5.95 -8.31 -3.51
C SER A 48 -5.11 -7.41 -2.60
N THR A 49 -5.74 -6.42 -1.97
CA THR A 49 -5.11 -5.57 -0.96
C THR A 49 -4.74 -6.38 0.28
N GLU A 50 -5.61 -7.26 0.74
CA GLU A 50 -5.41 -8.14 1.88
C GLU A 50 -4.26 -9.14 1.63
N ASP A 51 -4.24 -9.75 0.43
CA ASP A 51 -3.14 -10.64 0.02
C ASP A 51 -1.80 -9.91 -0.01
N MET A 52 -1.80 -8.61 -0.38
CA MET A 52 -0.57 -7.82 -0.36
C MET A 52 -0.04 -7.63 1.05
N LEU A 53 -0.91 -7.40 2.05
CA LEU A 53 -0.49 -7.29 3.45
C LEU A 53 0.10 -8.60 3.96
N SER A 54 -0.58 -9.73 3.76
CA SER A 54 -0.07 -11.06 4.12
C SER A 54 1.26 -11.38 3.45
N ARG A 55 1.41 -10.96 2.19
CA ARG A 55 2.66 -11.13 1.46
C ARG A 55 3.76 -10.23 2.02
N LEU A 56 3.47 -9.00 2.42
CA LEU A 56 4.43 -8.11 3.08
C LEU A 56 4.91 -8.72 4.41
N GLU A 57 4.01 -9.27 5.22
CA GLU A 57 4.37 -9.98 6.45
C GLU A 57 5.37 -11.11 6.15
N THR A 58 5.07 -11.94 5.16
CA THR A 58 5.97 -13.03 4.73
C THR A 58 7.32 -12.53 4.25
N MET A 59 7.36 -11.44 3.46
CA MET A 59 8.60 -10.85 2.97
C MET A 59 9.43 -10.27 4.12
N VAL A 60 8.81 -9.62 5.10
CA VAL A 60 9.51 -9.09 6.29
C VAL A 60 10.12 -10.23 7.11
N LEU A 61 9.38 -11.32 7.31
CA LEU A 61 9.89 -12.53 8.01
C LEU A 61 11.12 -13.10 7.32
N GLN A 62 11.22 -13.04 5.99
CA GLN A 62 12.42 -13.47 5.25
C GLN A 62 13.62 -12.54 5.48
N GLY A 63 13.39 -11.31 5.89
CA GLY A 63 14.42 -10.29 6.10
C GLY A 63 14.90 -10.15 7.54
N ALA A 64 14.17 -10.76 8.49
CA ALA A 64 14.42 -10.57 9.92
C ALA A 64 14.21 -11.87 10.69
N ASP A 65 15.25 -12.36 11.34
CA ASP A 65 15.14 -13.49 12.24
C ASP A 65 14.51 -13.04 13.57
N GLY A 66 13.45 -13.75 13.98
CA GLY A 66 12.89 -13.64 15.33
C GLY A 66 11.99 -12.45 15.60
N LEU A 67 11.55 -11.70 14.59
CA LEU A 67 10.53 -10.66 14.80
C LEU A 67 9.13 -11.27 15.04
N PRO A 68 8.45 -10.92 16.14
CA PRO A 68 7.06 -11.30 16.34
C PRO A 68 6.15 -10.78 15.23
N ILE A 69 5.13 -11.56 14.87
CA ILE A 69 4.20 -11.17 13.79
C ILE A 69 3.45 -9.88 14.12
N GLU A 70 3.14 -9.63 15.38
CA GLU A 70 2.51 -8.41 15.86
C GLU A 70 3.38 -7.18 15.61
N ALA A 71 4.70 -7.29 15.82
CA ALA A 71 5.65 -6.22 15.53
C ALA A 71 5.75 -5.94 14.02
N ILE A 72 5.66 -6.99 13.20
CA ILE A 72 5.65 -6.87 11.74
C ILE A 72 4.40 -6.15 11.27
N LYS A 73 3.21 -6.56 11.74
CA LYS A 73 1.94 -5.88 11.44
C LYS A 73 1.97 -4.41 11.84
N GLN A 74 2.54 -4.12 13.03
CA GLN A 74 2.70 -2.73 13.49
C GLN A 74 3.60 -1.91 12.57
N GLN A 75 4.72 -2.47 12.10
CA GLN A 75 5.61 -1.79 11.17
C GLN A 75 4.93 -1.53 9.82
N ILE A 76 4.18 -2.50 9.29
CA ILE A 76 3.44 -2.34 8.03
C ILE A 76 2.38 -1.25 8.19
N ALA A 77 1.56 -1.32 9.23
CA ALA A 77 0.49 -0.36 9.49
C ALA A 77 0.98 1.07 9.75
N SER A 78 2.22 1.22 10.26
CA SER A 78 2.85 2.54 10.44
C SER A 78 3.46 3.09 9.16
N ALA A 79 3.96 2.23 8.27
CA ALA A 79 4.73 2.62 7.09
C ALA A 79 3.85 2.87 5.87
N VAL A 80 2.78 2.11 5.72
CA VAL A 80 1.92 2.13 4.53
C VAL A 80 0.66 2.92 4.83
N ASP A 81 0.46 4.03 4.12
CA ASP A 81 -0.75 4.86 4.25
C ASP A 81 -1.84 4.41 3.25
N ILE A 82 -1.46 4.14 1.99
CA ILE A 82 -2.41 3.83 0.91
C ILE A 82 -1.91 2.64 0.08
N ILE A 83 -2.82 1.75 -0.26
CA ILE A 83 -2.60 0.67 -1.22
C ILE A 83 -3.48 0.89 -2.44
N ILE A 84 -2.88 0.93 -3.62
CA ILE A 84 -3.58 1.02 -4.90
C ILE A 84 -3.50 -0.34 -5.58
N HIS A 85 -4.64 -1.02 -5.69
CA HIS A 85 -4.72 -2.32 -6.35
C HIS A 85 -5.07 -2.17 -7.84
N LEU A 86 -4.18 -2.67 -8.69
CA LEU A 86 -4.39 -2.73 -10.13
C LEU A 86 -4.53 -4.19 -10.56
N SER A 87 -5.47 -4.47 -11.45
CA SER A 87 -5.64 -5.82 -12.00
C SER A 87 -5.80 -5.80 -13.52
N ARG A 88 -5.44 -6.94 -14.12
CA ARG A 88 -5.75 -7.22 -15.52
C ARG A 88 -7.08 -7.94 -15.60
N LEU A 89 -8.03 -7.36 -16.33
CA LEU A 89 -9.39 -7.88 -16.44
C LEU A 89 -9.50 -8.91 -17.59
N ARG A 90 -10.69 -9.52 -17.73
CA ARG A 90 -10.99 -10.56 -18.73
C ARG A 90 -10.75 -10.13 -20.19
N ASP A 91 -10.98 -8.84 -20.48
CA ASP A 91 -10.72 -8.21 -21.77
C ASP A 91 -9.24 -7.81 -21.98
N LYS A 92 -8.35 -8.24 -21.08
CA LYS A 92 -6.92 -7.92 -21.04
C LYS A 92 -6.60 -6.45 -20.73
N SER A 93 -7.59 -5.58 -20.52
CA SER A 93 -7.36 -4.22 -20.03
C SER A 93 -6.83 -4.22 -18.61
N ARG A 94 -6.10 -3.17 -18.24
CA ARG A 94 -5.63 -2.94 -16.87
C ARG A 94 -6.44 -1.81 -16.25
N LYS A 95 -6.98 -2.06 -15.06
CA LYS A 95 -7.78 -1.10 -14.32
C LYS A 95 -7.30 -0.99 -12.88
N THR A 96 -7.48 0.18 -12.29
CA THR A 96 -7.41 0.34 -10.84
C THR A 96 -8.68 -0.26 -10.24
N MET A 97 -8.51 -1.27 -9.40
CA MET A 97 -9.62 -2.01 -8.80
C MET A 97 -10.05 -1.42 -7.46
N ALA A 98 -9.07 -0.95 -6.67
CA ALA A 98 -9.34 -0.35 -5.38
C ALA A 98 -8.25 0.68 -5.01
N ILE A 99 -8.64 1.65 -4.21
CA ILE A 99 -7.74 2.53 -3.45
C ILE A 99 -8.16 2.39 -2.00
N THR A 100 -7.26 1.86 -1.18
CA THR A 100 -7.56 1.48 0.20
C THR A 100 -6.56 2.13 1.14
N GLU A 101 -7.07 2.78 2.18
CA GLU A 101 -6.29 3.31 3.28
C GLU A 101 -5.94 2.20 4.27
N VAL A 102 -4.71 2.22 4.78
CA VAL A 102 -4.27 1.44 5.93
C VAL A 102 -4.45 2.31 7.16
N VAL A 103 -5.41 1.96 8.02
CA VAL A 103 -5.81 2.83 9.15
C VAL A 103 -4.90 2.64 10.36
N GLY A 104 -4.50 1.40 10.63
CA GLY A 104 -3.73 1.03 11.81
C GLY A 104 -3.99 -0.41 12.20
N ILE A 105 -3.85 -0.72 13.50
CA ILE A 105 -4.13 -2.05 14.05
C ILE A 105 -5.42 -2.01 14.87
N LYS A 106 -6.28 -2.99 14.62
CA LYS A 106 -7.51 -3.21 15.37
C LYS A 106 -7.68 -4.70 15.66
N ASN A 107 -7.84 -5.07 16.93
CA ASN A 107 -7.95 -6.46 17.37
C ASN A 107 -6.81 -7.37 16.88
N GLY A 108 -5.58 -6.84 16.79
CA GLY A 108 -4.40 -7.59 16.34
C GLY A 108 -4.26 -7.71 14.81
N GLU A 109 -5.20 -7.15 14.04
CA GLU A 109 -5.17 -7.16 12.57
C GLU A 109 -5.03 -5.75 11.99
N ILE A 110 -4.47 -5.66 10.78
CA ILE A 110 -4.36 -4.37 10.06
C ILE A 110 -5.76 -3.97 9.59
N GLU A 111 -6.24 -2.81 10.05
CA GLU A 111 -7.52 -2.25 9.63
C GLU A 111 -7.39 -1.54 8.29
N LEU A 112 -8.22 -1.94 7.33
CA LEU A 112 -8.32 -1.36 6.01
C LEU A 112 -9.60 -0.52 5.87
N ASN A 113 -9.49 0.59 5.14
CA ASN A 113 -10.61 1.48 4.83
C ASN A 113 -10.67 1.71 3.31
N PRO A 114 -11.53 0.98 2.58
CA PRO A 114 -11.69 1.19 1.14
C PRO A 114 -12.23 2.59 0.86
N LEU A 115 -11.50 3.39 0.08
CA LEU A 115 -11.89 4.74 -0.33
C LEU A 115 -12.55 4.75 -1.71
N TYR A 116 -12.03 3.92 -2.63
CA TYR A 116 -12.55 3.76 -3.99
C TYR A 116 -12.54 2.29 -4.39
N GLU A 117 -13.56 1.90 -5.16
CA GLU A 117 -13.70 0.56 -5.76
C GLU A 117 -14.11 0.68 -7.23
N PHE A 118 -13.56 -0.22 -8.06
CA PHE A 118 -14.00 -0.32 -9.45
C PHE A 118 -15.36 -1.01 -9.53
N LYS A 119 -16.29 -0.37 -10.23
CA LYS A 119 -17.61 -0.95 -10.51
C LYS A 119 -17.82 -1.03 -12.00
N GLU A 120 -18.10 -2.24 -12.47
CA GLU A 120 -18.54 -2.46 -13.85
C GLU A 120 -19.91 -1.85 -14.06
N ASP A 121 -20.16 -1.38 -15.28
CA ASP A 121 -21.45 -0.85 -15.71
C ASP A 121 -22.15 -1.83 -16.70
N GLU A 122 -23.36 -1.45 -17.11
CA GLU A 122 -24.22 -2.23 -17.99
C GLU A 122 -23.64 -2.43 -19.40
N ASN A 123 -22.64 -1.64 -19.79
CA ASN A 123 -21.97 -1.76 -21.09
C ASN A 123 -20.84 -2.80 -21.08
N SER A 124 -20.61 -3.47 -19.96
CA SER A 124 -19.64 -4.56 -19.86
C SER A 124 -20.12 -5.80 -20.57
N THR A 125 -19.21 -6.40 -21.35
CA THR A 125 -19.42 -7.68 -22.07
C THR A 125 -18.32 -8.67 -21.71
N MET A 126 -18.40 -9.88 -22.24
CA MET A 126 -17.32 -10.88 -22.08
C MET A 126 -16.00 -10.39 -22.66
N ASP A 127 -16.04 -9.67 -23.79
CA ASP A 127 -14.86 -9.23 -24.54
C ASP A 127 -14.42 -7.79 -24.20
N LYS A 128 -15.23 -7.05 -23.46
CA LYS A 128 -14.92 -5.65 -23.09
C LYS A 128 -15.46 -5.32 -21.71
N VAL A 129 -14.60 -4.86 -20.83
CA VAL A 129 -14.98 -4.37 -19.51
C VAL A 129 -15.15 -2.85 -19.56
N SER A 130 -16.38 -2.40 -19.29
CA SER A 130 -16.74 -1.00 -19.07
C SER A 130 -16.99 -0.77 -17.59
N GLY A 131 -16.65 0.41 -17.10
CA GLY A 131 -16.83 0.74 -15.69
C GLY A 131 -15.90 1.86 -15.25
N ARG A 132 -16.07 2.25 -13.99
CA ARG A 132 -15.30 3.35 -13.40
C ARG A 132 -14.93 3.07 -11.95
N LEU A 133 -13.89 3.74 -11.50
CA LEU A 133 -13.52 3.81 -10.10
C LEU A 133 -14.52 4.73 -9.39
N VAL A 134 -15.20 4.24 -8.36
CA VAL A 134 -16.27 4.94 -7.64
C VAL A 134 -15.88 5.10 -6.18
N ARG A 135 -16.16 6.25 -5.59
CA ARG A 135 -16.00 6.47 -4.14
C ARG A 135 -16.93 5.54 -3.37
N THR A 136 -16.41 4.97 -2.29
CA THR A 136 -17.20 4.15 -1.35
C THR A 136 -18.11 5.01 -0.46
N GLY A 137 -17.76 6.29 -0.27
CA GLY A 137 -18.37 7.18 0.72
C GLY A 137 -17.65 7.19 2.06
N ASN A 138 -16.69 6.28 2.28
CA ASN A 138 -15.87 6.31 3.48
C ASN A 138 -14.95 7.54 3.48
N PRO A 139 -14.82 8.26 4.61
CA PRO A 139 -13.86 9.34 4.73
C PRO A 139 -12.45 8.80 4.92
N LEU A 140 -11.44 9.58 4.51
CA LEU A 140 -10.06 9.35 4.88
C LEU A 140 -9.91 9.54 6.40
N LYS A 141 -9.41 8.52 7.11
CA LYS A 141 -9.27 8.55 8.57
C LYS A 141 -7.94 9.18 9.02
N ASN A 142 -6.84 8.88 8.34
CA ASN A 142 -5.49 9.35 8.68
C ASN A 142 -5.12 10.60 7.87
N ASP A 143 -5.78 11.71 8.10
CA ASP A 143 -5.54 12.98 7.41
C ASP A 143 -4.57 13.92 8.15
N TYR A 144 -3.98 13.48 9.28
CA TYR A 144 -3.13 14.30 10.13
C TYR A 144 -1.93 14.92 9.39
N LYS A 145 -1.21 14.14 8.59
CA LYS A 145 -0.07 14.61 7.79
C LYS A 145 -0.49 15.68 6.77
N LEU A 146 -1.68 15.53 6.18
CA LEU A 146 -2.24 16.50 5.24
C LEU A 146 -2.62 17.80 5.95
N LYS A 147 -3.23 17.70 7.11
CA LYS A 147 -3.57 18.87 7.95
C LYS A 147 -2.33 19.64 8.36
N LEU A 148 -1.25 18.96 8.79
CA LEU A 148 0.04 19.60 9.12
C LEU A 148 0.62 20.34 7.90
N SER A 149 0.44 19.83 6.70
CA SER A 149 0.90 20.45 5.45
C SER A 149 -0.07 21.53 4.93
N GLY A 150 -1.13 21.87 5.66
CA GLY A 150 -2.14 22.85 5.26
C GLY A 150 -3.05 22.39 4.12
N ILE A 151 -3.04 21.09 3.79
CA ILE A 151 -3.87 20.52 2.73
C ILE A 151 -5.25 20.16 3.30
N LYS A 152 -6.30 20.71 2.69
CA LYS A 152 -7.69 20.30 3.00
C LYS A 152 -8.06 19.12 2.10
N THR A 153 -8.48 18.01 2.70
CA THR A 153 -8.99 16.87 1.96
C THR A 153 -10.45 17.05 1.61
N ALA A 154 -10.83 16.65 0.40
CA ALA A 154 -12.23 16.54 -0.05
C ALA A 154 -12.71 15.07 -0.05
N ILE A 155 -11.94 14.19 0.60
CA ILE A 155 -12.20 12.74 0.64
C ILE A 155 -12.68 12.36 2.04
#